data_687839e1450ee0d9a31a0d3596456f7a
#
_entry.id   687839e1450ee0d9a31a0d3596456f7a
#
_cell.length_a   1.000
_cell.length_b   1.000
_cell.length_c   1.000
_cell.angle_alpha   90.00
_cell.angle_beta   90.00
_cell.angle_gamma   90.00
#
_symmetry.space_group_name_H-M   'P 1'
#
loop_
_entity.id
_entity.type
_entity.pdbx_description
1 polymer ?
#
loop_
_entity_poly.entity_id
_entity_poly.type
_entity_poly.pdbx_seq_one_letter_code
_entity_poly.pdbx_strand_id
1 'polypeptide(L)'
;MSQNQLIEGPLGKLEVKVEAPESPAPDGPVAVLCHPHPLHGGSLTNKVVHILAATMNRLGATAVRFNFRGVGRSKGEFDNMVGELEDLRAVVEWVRKQYPGAPLWLGGFSFGAQVALKMHAQVGAERLLVAAPPLSLYGSDDLPEIAIP
;
A
#
# COMPACT_ATOMS: atom_id res chain seq x y z
N MET A 1 7.30 6.89 18.84
CA MET A 1 8.16 6.65 17.68
C MET A 1 7.76 5.33 17.04
N SER A 2 7.35 5.37 15.79
CA SER A 2 6.99 4.14 15.09
C SER A 2 8.24 3.40 14.63
N GLN A 3 8.31 2.10 14.93
CA GLN A 3 9.35 1.23 14.42
C GLN A 3 8.78 0.43 13.26
N ASN A 4 9.62 0.16 12.27
CA ASN A 4 9.22 -0.70 11.17
C ASN A 4 9.18 -2.15 11.65
N GLN A 5 8.15 -2.85 11.23
CA GLN A 5 7.95 -4.26 11.54
C GLN A 5 8.28 -5.11 10.32
N LEU A 6 8.53 -6.38 10.55
CA LEU A 6 8.66 -7.37 9.48
C LEU A 6 7.47 -8.31 9.58
N ILE A 7 6.74 -8.44 8.48
CA ILE A 7 5.59 -9.35 8.40
C ILE A 7 5.86 -10.45 7.37
N GLU A 8 5.07 -11.52 7.41
CA GLU A 8 5.21 -12.59 6.42
C GLU A 8 4.71 -12.13 5.06
N GLY A 9 5.55 -12.28 4.04
CA GLY A 9 5.21 -12.01 2.66
C GLY A 9 5.38 -13.25 1.79
N PRO A 10 5.11 -13.15 0.48
CA PRO A 10 5.18 -14.31 -0.41
C PRO A 10 6.56 -14.93 -0.55
N LEU A 11 7.62 -14.12 -0.49
CA LEU A 11 9.01 -14.60 -0.65
C LEU A 11 9.83 -14.48 0.63
N GLY A 12 9.19 -14.17 1.75
CA GLY A 12 9.87 -13.91 3.00
C GLY A 12 9.34 -12.63 3.61
N LYS A 13 10.08 -12.06 4.56
CA LYS A 13 9.60 -10.90 5.30
C LYS A 13 9.43 -9.67 4.41
N LEU A 14 8.36 -8.90 4.68
CA LEU A 14 8.13 -7.58 4.12
C LEU A 14 8.21 -6.54 5.24
N GLU A 15 8.86 -5.43 4.95
CA GLU A 15 9.00 -4.33 5.92
C GLU A 15 7.78 -3.42 5.85
N VAL A 16 7.14 -3.18 7.00
CA VAL A 16 5.98 -2.29 7.10
C VAL A 16 6.18 -1.24 8.18
N LYS A 17 5.60 -0.07 7.98
CA LYS A 17 5.58 1.03 8.94
C LYS A 17 4.13 1.42 9.21
N VAL A 18 3.72 1.33 10.47
CA VAL A 18 2.35 1.64 10.89
C VAL A 18 2.34 2.97 11.64
N GLU A 19 1.45 3.86 11.23
CA GLU A 19 1.28 5.16 11.87
C GLU A 19 -0.19 5.38 12.19
N ALA A 20 -0.52 5.41 13.48
CA ALA A 20 -1.88 5.66 13.92
C ALA A 20 -2.23 7.14 13.79
N PRO A 21 -3.51 7.48 13.54
CA PRO A 21 -3.95 8.87 13.58
C PRO A 21 -3.90 9.40 15.02
N GLU A 22 -3.95 10.73 15.17
CA GLU A 22 -3.90 11.38 16.49
C GLU A 22 -5.01 10.88 17.41
N SER A 23 -6.22 10.71 16.84
CA SER A 23 -7.40 10.26 17.59
C SER A 23 -7.99 9.05 16.87
N PRO A 24 -7.43 7.86 17.07
CA PRO A 24 -7.95 6.67 16.42
C PRO A 24 -9.34 6.29 16.92
N ALA A 25 -10.26 5.98 15.99
CA ALA A 25 -11.55 5.42 16.32
C ALA A 25 -11.42 3.90 16.48
N PRO A 26 -12.22 3.26 17.36
CA PRO A 26 -12.15 1.81 17.57
C PRO A 26 -12.31 0.99 16.29
N ASP A 27 -13.19 1.44 15.38
CA ASP A 27 -13.44 0.77 14.10
C ASP A 27 -13.02 1.65 12.92
N GLY A 28 -11.99 2.46 13.13
CA GLY A 28 -11.51 3.38 12.10
C GLY A 28 -10.85 2.64 10.93
N PRO A 29 -10.79 3.30 9.76
CA PRO A 29 -10.22 2.69 8.58
C PRO A 29 -8.71 2.50 8.69
N VAL A 30 -8.18 1.57 7.90
CA VAL A 30 -6.76 1.36 7.73
C VAL A 30 -6.44 1.60 6.25
N ALA A 31 -5.45 2.44 5.99
CA ALA A 31 -5.01 2.76 4.64
C ALA A 31 -3.67 2.09 4.37
N VAL A 32 -3.59 1.30 3.32
CA VAL A 32 -2.33 0.69 2.85
C VAL A 32 -1.81 1.48 1.67
N LEU A 33 -0.53 1.86 1.71
CA LEU A 33 0.07 2.77 0.74
C LEU A 33 1.26 2.14 0.03
N CYS A 34 1.25 2.21 -1.29
CA CYS A 34 2.24 1.60 -2.18
C CYS A 34 3.19 2.66 -2.73
N HIS A 35 4.49 2.39 -2.63
CA HIS A 35 5.54 3.34 -3.04
C HIS A 35 5.86 3.27 -4.54
N PRO A 36 6.61 4.26 -5.08
CA PRO A 36 6.96 4.28 -6.50
C PRO A 36 7.96 3.18 -6.87
N HIS A 37 8.41 3.19 -8.12
CA HIS A 37 9.14 2.09 -8.74
C HIS A 37 10.34 1.62 -7.90
N PRO A 38 10.38 0.32 -7.53
CA PRO A 38 11.43 -0.23 -6.66
C PRO A 38 12.85 -0.04 -7.18
N LEU A 39 13.06 -0.11 -8.50
CA LEU A 39 14.40 0.04 -9.10
C LEU A 39 14.80 1.48 -9.34
N HIS A 40 13.90 2.45 -9.09
CA HIS A 40 14.16 3.87 -9.31
C HIS A 40 14.15 4.64 -7.98
N GLY A 41 14.64 4.02 -6.93
CA GLY A 41 14.73 4.65 -5.61
C GLY A 41 13.44 4.65 -4.81
N GLY A 42 12.41 3.94 -5.27
CA GLY A 42 11.14 3.84 -4.56
C GLY A 42 11.27 3.10 -3.24
N SER A 43 10.65 3.62 -2.21
CA SER A 43 10.57 2.99 -0.90
C SER A 43 9.46 3.63 -0.07
N LEU A 44 9.16 3.03 1.07
CA LEU A 44 8.14 3.57 1.99
C LEU A 44 8.53 4.95 2.55
N THR A 45 9.77 5.36 2.43
CA THR A 45 10.23 6.70 2.87
C THR A 45 10.05 7.78 1.81
N ASN A 46 9.56 7.43 0.61
CA ASN A 46 9.32 8.42 -0.45
C ASN A 46 8.44 9.55 0.07
N LYS A 47 8.80 10.79 -0.31
CA LYS A 47 8.13 12.00 0.19
C LYS A 47 6.63 12.03 -0.13
N VAL A 48 6.25 11.66 -1.34
CA VAL A 48 4.82 11.66 -1.74
C VAL A 48 4.05 10.60 -0.95
N VAL A 49 4.64 9.42 -0.77
CA VAL A 49 4.03 8.35 0.03
C VAL A 49 3.86 8.80 1.48
N HIS A 50 4.84 9.52 2.02
CA HIS A 50 4.73 10.10 3.36
C HIS A 50 3.57 11.10 3.45
N ILE A 51 3.41 11.95 2.44
CA ILE A 51 2.31 12.92 2.38
C ILE A 51 0.97 12.19 2.28
N LEU A 52 0.87 11.13 1.49
CA LEU A 52 -0.34 10.31 1.41
C LEU A 52 -0.67 9.71 2.77
N ALA A 53 0.32 9.18 3.46
CA ALA A 53 0.14 8.60 4.80
C ALA A 53 -0.35 9.65 5.80
N ALA A 54 0.27 10.83 5.79
CA ALA A 54 -0.13 11.94 6.66
C ALA A 54 -1.57 12.38 6.37
N THR A 55 -1.95 12.41 5.10
CA THR A 55 -3.30 12.76 4.68
C THR A 55 -4.32 11.73 5.21
N MET A 56 -4.00 10.44 5.08
CA MET A 56 -4.85 9.37 5.61
C MET A 56 -5.02 9.50 7.12
N ASN A 57 -3.93 9.80 7.84
CA ASN A 57 -4.01 10.04 9.29
C ASN A 57 -4.94 11.21 9.63
N ARG A 58 -4.90 12.28 8.86
CA ARG A 58 -5.80 13.42 9.06
C ARG A 58 -7.26 13.06 8.84
N LEU A 59 -7.52 12.09 7.97
CA LEU A 59 -8.86 11.58 7.71
C LEU A 59 -9.30 10.52 8.71
N GLY A 60 -8.48 10.23 9.72
CA GLY A 60 -8.79 9.29 10.77
C GLY A 60 -8.36 7.85 10.52
N ALA A 61 -7.63 7.59 9.45
CA ALA A 61 -7.16 6.25 9.13
C ALA A 61 -5.80 5.96 9.76
N THR A 62 -5.60 4.72 10.19
CA THR A 62 -4.26 4.20 10.46
C THR A 62 -3.57 4.00 9.12
N ALA A 63 -2.37 4.55 8.95
CA ALA A 63 -1.62 4.43 7.70
C ALA A 63 -0.59 3.32 7.81
N VAL A 64 -0.59 2.41 6.83
CA VAL A 64 0.37 1.33 6.72
C VAL A 64 1.14 1.52 5.43
N ARG A 65 2.42 1.88 5.55
CA ARG A 65 3.35 1.94 4.43
C ARG A 65 4.19 0.68 4.44
N PHE A 66 4.58 0.19 3.27
CA PHE A 66 5.43 -1.00 3.21
C PHE A 66 6.42 -0.89 2.07
N ASN A 67 7.47 -1.70 2.13
CA ASN A 67 8.44 -1.83 1.04
C ASN A 67 8.10 -3.07 0.23
N PHE A 68 7.98 -2.89 -1.09
CA PHE A 68 7.87 -4.03 -2.01
C PHE A 68 9.11 -4.92 -1.91
N ARG A 69 9.00 -6.15 -2.37
CA ARG A 69 10.11 -7.11 -2.41
C ARG A 69 11.40 -6.49 -2.95
N GLY A 70 12.50 -6.80 -2.32
CA GLY A 70 13.82 -6.30 -2.73
C GLY A 70 14.14 -4.88 -2.29
N VAL A 71 13.21 -4.17 -1.64
CA VAL A 71 13.43 -2.82 -1.15
C VAL A 71 13.62 -2.85 0.36
N GLY A 72 14.61 -2.11 0.86
CA GLY A 72 14.90 -2.04 2.28
C GLY A 72 15.08 -3.43 2.89
N ARG A 73 14.32 -3.73 3.94
CA ARG A 73 14.40 -5.04 4.60
C ARG A 73 13.42 -6.07 4.03
N SER A 74 12.69 -5.73 2.99
CA SER A 74 11.78 -6.68 2.32
C SER A 74 12.57 -7.66 1.47
N LYS A 75 12.29 -8.96 1.64
CA LYS A 75 12.98 -10.04 0.91
C LYS A 75 12.50 -10.13 -0.54
N GLY A 76 13.33 -10.73 -1.37
CA GLY A 76 13.01 -10.98 -2.76
C GLY A 76 13.66 -9.99 -3.71
N GLU A 77 13.18 -10.01 -4.95
CA GLU A 77 13.68 -9.15 -6.01
C GLU A 77 12.51 -8.58 -6.80
N PHE A 78 12.71 -7.42 -7.41
CA PHE A 78 11.71 -6.81 -8.27
C PHE A 78 11.20 -7.80 -9.32
N ASP A 79 9.88 -7.93 -9.43
CA ASP A 79 9.25 -8.95 -10.28
C ASP A 79 8.31 -8.35 -11.33
N ASN A 80 8.67 -7.20 -11.88
CA ASN A 80 7.95 -6.56 -12.98
C ASN A 80 6.44 -6.40 -12.71
N MET A 81 6.08 -6.01 -11.50
CA MET A 81 4.73 -5.80 -11.01
C MET A 81 3.98 -7.10 -10.63
N VAL A 82 4.28 -8.22 -11.23
CA VAL A 82 3.55 -9.48 -10.94
C VAL A 82 3.65 -9.86 -9.47
N GLY A 83 4.86 -9.97 -8.96
CA GLY A 83 5.09 -10.32 -7.55
C GLY A 83 4.70 -9.20 -6.59
N GLU A 84 4.84 -7.96 -7.03
CA GLU A 84 4.47 -6.80 -6.21
C GLU A 84 2.97 -6.76 -5.93
N LEU A 85 2.14 -7.25 -6.84
CA LEU A 85 0.71 -7.41 -6.58
C LEU A 85 0.48 -8.38 -5.40
N GLU A 86 1.25 -9.47 -5.36
CA GLU A 86 1.15 -10.45 -4.27
C GLU A 86 1.70 -9.90 -2.95
N ASP A 87 2.71 -9.03 -3.01
CA ASP A 87 3.20 -8.33 -1.82
C ASP A 87 2.09 -7.50 -1.19
N LEU A 88 1.38 -6.72 -2.01
CA LEU A 88 0.26 -5.93 -1.52
C LEU A 88 -0.83 -6.82 -0.91
N ARG A 89 -1.15 -7.94 -1.55
CA ARG A 89 -2.14 -8.88 -1.03
C ARG A 89 -1.73 -9.37 0.37
N ALA A 90 -0.46 -9.71 0.55
CA ALA A 90 0.05 -10.18 1.84
C ALA A 90 -0.06 -9.10 2.93
N VAL A 91 0.24 -7.85 2.59
CA VAL A 91 0.10 -6.74 3.54
C VAL A 91 -1.37 -6.54 3.92
N VAL A 92 -2.28 -6.60 2.95
CA VAL A 92 -3.72 -6.48 3.22
C VAL A 92 -4.21 -7.62 4.12
N GLU A 93 -3.78 -8.85 3.87
CA GLU A 93 -4.14 -9.99 4.72
C GLU A 93 -3.66 -9.79 6.16
N TRP A 94 -2.44 -9.29 6.32
CA TRP A 94 -1.91 -8.94 7.65
C TRP A 94 -2.74 -7.86 8.32
N VAL A 95 -3.09 -6.80 7.59
CA VAL A 95 -3.93 -5.70 8.09
C VAL A 95 -5.28 -6.24 8.57
N ARG A 96 -5.92 -7.11 7.81
CA ARG A 96 -7.22 -7.67 8.19
C ARG A 96 -7.16 -8.51 9.46
N LYS A 97 -6.02 -9.13 9.75
CA LYS A 97 -5.80 -9.87 11.00
C LYS A 97 -5.52 -8.95 12.17
N GLN A 98 -4.79 -7.85 11.94
CA GLN A 98 -4.45 -6.90 13.00
C GLN A 98 -5.59 -5.96 13.35
N TYR A 99 -6.45 -5.65 12.38
CA TYR A 99 -7.55 -4.69 12.50
C TYR A 99 -8.84 -5.32 11.98
N PRO A 100 -9.37 -6.37 12.66
CA PRO A 100 -10.57 -7.08 12.18
C PRO A 100 -11.75 -6.13 11.99
N GLY A 101 -12.40 -6.21 10.83
CA GLY A 101 -13.57 -5.40 10.53
C GLY A 101 -13.31 -3.96 10.12
N ALA A 102 -12.06 -3.50 10.16
CA ALA A 102 -11.74 -2.12 9.75
C ALA A 102 -11.96 -1.94 8.25
N PRO A 103 -12.58 -0.82 7.83
CA PRO A 103 -12.64 -0.48 6.40
C PRO A 103 -11.23 -0.36 5.82
N LEU A 104 -11.02 -0.93 4.66
CA LEU A 104 -9.72 -0.87 3.98
C LEU A 104 -9.71 0.26 2.97
N TRP A 105 -8.76 1.18 3.12
CA TRP A 105 -8.44 2.20 2.14
C TRP A 105 -7.11 1.85 1.47
N LEU A 106 -6.95 2.23 0.23
CA LEU A 106 -5.75 1.89 -0.53
C LEU A 106 -5.25 3.12 -1.27
N GLY A 107 -3.94 3.26 -1.34
CA GLY A 107 -3.34 4.36 -2.06
C GLY A 107 -1.98 4.02 -2.62
N GLY A 108 -1.45 4.92 -3.42
CA GLY A 108 -0.13 4.74 -3.98
C GLY A 108 0.32 5.89 -4.86
N PHE A 109 1.61 5.89 -5.15
CA PHE A 109 2.23 6.89 -6.00
C PHE A 109 2.99 6.21 -7.14
N SER A 110 2.78 6.68 -8.38
CA SER A 110 3.46 6.21 -9.58
C SER A 110 3.29 4.69 -9.77
N PHE A 111 4.35 3.91 -9.76
CA PHE A 111 4.29 2.44 -9.82
C PHE A 111 3.30 1.89 -8.77
N GLY A 112 3.40 2.40 -7.54
CA GLY A 112 2.50 1.99 -6.45
C GLY A 112 1.05 2.35 -6.72
N ALA A 113 0.79 3.46 -7.43
CA ALA A 113 -0.56 3.83 -7.86
C ALA A 113 -1.14 2.77 -8.81
N GLN A 114 -0.31 2.28 -9.74
CA GLN A 114 -0.73 1.25 -10.69
C GLN A 114 -1.05 -0.07 -9.96
N VAL A 115 -0.21 -0.45 -8.99
CA VAL A 115 -0.45 -1.63 -8.16
C VAL A 115 -1.77 -1.51 -7.41
N ALA A 116 -1.99 -0.35 -6.78
CA ALA A 116 -3.23 -0.09 -6.04
C ALA A 116 -4.46 -0.17 -6.95
N LEU A 117 -4.38 0.44 -8.13
CA LEU A 117 -5.48 0.40 -9.11
C LEU A 117 -5.79 -1.04 -9.54
N LYS A 118 -4.76 -1.83 -9.83
CA LYS A 118 -4.94 -3.22 -10.26
C LYS A 118 -5.59 -4.08 -9.18
N MET A 119 -5.26 -3.83 -7.92
CA MET A 119 -5.63 -4.72 -6.82
C MET A 119 -6.84 -4.27 -6.00
N HIS A 120 -7.30 -3.02 -6.16
CA HIS A 120 -8.30 -2.47 -5.23
C HIS A 120 -9.57 -3.31 -5.11
N ALA A 121 -10.07 -3.85 -6.21
CA ALA A 121 -11.27 -4.67 -6.20
C ALA A 121 -11.01 -6.03 -5.55
N GLN A 122 -9.87 -6.66 -5.87
CA GLN A 122 -9.53 -7.98 -5.34
C GLN A 122 -9.30 -7.97 -3.83
N VAL A 123 -8.77 -6.87 -3.29
CA VAL A 123 -8.51 -6.77 -1.85
C VAL A 123 -9.67 -6.14 -1.08
N GLY A 124 -10.73 -5.73 -1.77
CA GLY A 124 -11.92 -5.17 -1.12
C GLY A 124 -11.71 -3.77 -0.57
N ALA A 125 -10.96 -2.92 -1.27
CA ALA A 125 -10.77 -1.55 -0.84
C ALA A 125 -12.07 -0.76 -0.98
N GLU A 126 -12.36 0.09 0.02
CA GLU A 126 -13.57 0.91 0.03
C GLU A 126 -13.30 2.34 -0.43
N ARG A 127 -12.05 2.79 -0.39
CA ARG A 127 -11.61 4.09 -0.89
C ARG A 127 -10.23 3.96 -1.53
N LEU A 128 -9.97 4.83 -2.50
CA LEU A 128 -8.74 4.77 -3.28
C LEU A 128 -8.19 6.18 -3.46
N LEU A 129 -6.92 6.37 -3.10
CA LEU A 129 -6.22 7.65 -3.30
C LEU A 129 -4.90 7.37 -4.01
N VAL A 130 -4.85 7.68 -5.30
CA VAL A 130 -3.65 7.43 -6.10
C VAL A 130 -3.15 8.72 -6.73
N ALA A 131 -1.84 8.79 -6.90
CA ALA A 131 -1.19 9.93 -7.54
C ALA A 131 -0.31 9.43 -8.68
N ALA A 132 -0.43 10.09 -9.83
CA ALA A 132 0.43 9.88 -11.00
C ALA A 132 0.60 8.42 -11.43
N PRO A 133 -0.49 7.66 -11.64
CA PRO A 133 -0.33 6.30 -12.17
C PRO A 133 0.31 6.34 -13.56
N PRO A 134 1.34 5.50 -13.83
CA PRO A 134 2.08 5.57 -15.10
C PRO A 134 1.36 4.82 -16.21
N LEU A 135 0.20 5.29 -16.61
CA LEU A 135 -0.65 4.64 -17.61
C LEU A 135 0.00 4.53 -18.97
N SER A 136 0.91 5.45 -19.30
CA SER A 136 1.67 5.40 -20.56
C SER A 136 2.64 4.21 -20.63
N LEU A 137 3.08 3.71 -19.47
CA LEU A 137 4.00 2.57 -19.40
C LEU A 137 3.28 1.24 -19.22
N TYR A 138 2.22 1.23 -18.39
CA TYR A 138 1.54 -0.01 -18.02
C TYR A 138 0.13 -0.13 -18.61
N GLY A 139 -0.36 0.93 -19.25
CA GLY A 139 -1.68 0.94 -19.85
C GLY A 139 -2.82 1.03 -18.83
N SER A 140 -4.05 1.03 -19.35
CA SER A 140 -5.26 1.07 -18.54
C SER A 140 -6.23 -0.06 -18.90
N ASP A 141 -5.95 -0.80 -19.96
CA ASP A 141 -6.90 -1.80 -20.51
C ASP A 141 -7.16 -2.97 -19.56
N ASP A 142 -6.16 -3.33 -18.75
CA ASP A 142 -6.27 -4.45 -17.81
C ASP A 142 -6.63 -3.99 -16.39
N LEU A 143 -6.92 -2.69 -16.20
CA LEU A 143 -7.37 -2.20 -14.91
C LEU A 143 -8.83 -2.56 -14.68
N PRO A 144 -9.21 -2.97 -13.46
CA PRO A 144 -10.60 -3.21 -13.15
C PRO A 144 -11.40 -1.91 -13.17
N GLU A 145 -12.70 -2.02 -13.36
CA GLU A 145 -13.59 -0.87 -13.22
C GLU A 145 -13.47 -0.28 -11.82
N ILE A 146 -13.34 1.05 -11.74
CA ILE A 146 -13.23 1.74 -10.46
C ILE A 146 -14.62 2.20 -10.05
N ALA A 147 -15.22 1.45 -9.10
CA ALA A 147 -16.59 1.67 -8.63
C ALA A 147 -16.64 2.28 -7.21
N ILE A 148 -15.50 2.72 -6.68
CA ILE A 148 -15.40 3.30 -5.33
C ILE A 148 -14.80 4.70 -5.39
N PRO A 149 -15.09 5.56 -4.35
CA PRO A 149 -14.44 6.86 -4.26
C PRO A 149 -12.94 6.76 -4.05
#